data_17eaf7574e5155efce3b623284309d0e
#
_entry.id   17eaf7574e5155efce3b623284309d0e
#
_cell.length_a   1.000
_cell.length_b   1.000
_cell.length_c   1.000
_cell.angle_alpha   90.00
_cell.angle_beta   90.00
_cell.angle_gamma   90.00
#
_symmetry.space_group_name_H-M   'P 1'
#
loop_
_entity.id
_entity.type
_entity.pdbx_description
1 polymer ?
#
loop_
_entity_poly.entity_id
_entity_poly.type
_entity_poly.pdbx_seq_one_letter_code
_entity_poly.pdbx_strand_id
1 'polypeptide(L)'
;MKRTKVVIIGAGFAGLDAAKLLRKSPRIDVVLVDKHPYQLFSPLLYQVATGALPEDDIAYPVRAAIPGVTFIRGDVVRIDPQAHRVRLYDGQEIGYDQLVIATGSVGTTFGIPGVEEHALQMKSIADARRIKTRLLNTYEEVQEGRLPREALRVVVVGGGPTGVEVSGAVAELQSSLMREYPEIADKATVSLVEAGPRLLPSFSEESSAHAKEELEQLGVTVKVDTAVDRMYERDVHLKNGEILPAGTVVWAAGVAAPERWADLGQTGPSRRLIVDEFLRLPGAPDVWVIGDTAAFSTDGGSPLPMVAPVAMQMGRHAARNITALATGKLMEPFRYLDKGQMATIGRRRAVAETPQGLRLHGTPAWLAWLGLHIAYLAGGRNRVSVLADWAWNYLAWSIGPRRAIIE
;
A
#
# COMPACT_ATOMS: atom_id res chain seq x y z
N MET A 1 -39.42 -7.01 10.28
CA MET A 1 -38.30 -7.97 10.45
C MET A 1 -37.09 -7.23 10.98
N LYS A 2 -36.39 -7.77 12.00
CA LYS A 2 -35.15 -7.17 12.52
C LYS A 2 -34.09 -7.19 11.39
N ARG A 3 -33.41 -6.07 11.16
CA ARG A 3 -32.30 -6.00 10.20
C ARG A 3 -31.05 -6.60 10.83
N THR A 4 -30.26 -7.31 10.04
CA THR A 4 -28.94 -7.84 10.45
C THR A 4 -27.96 -6.69 10.53
N LYS A 5 -27.41 -6.42 11.70
CA LYS A 5 -26.40 -5.40 11.93
C LYS A 5 -25.02 -5.92 11.57
N VAL A 6 -24.42 -5.35 10.53
CA VAL A 6 -23.06 -5.69 10.08
C VAL A 6 -22.11 -4.57 10.44
N VAL A 7 -21.12 -4.88 11.28
CA VAL A 7 -20.04 -3.94 11.62
C VAL A 7 -18.83 -4.29 10.75
N ILE A 8 -18.26 -3.30 10.06
CA ILE A 8 -17.06 -3.44 9.22
C ILE A 8 -15.96 -2.59 9.85
N ILE A 9 -14.81 -3.19 10.11
CA ILE A 9 -13.62 -2.49 10.62
C ILE A 9 -12.64 -2.30 9.48
N GLY A 10 -12.40 -1.04 9.10
CA GLY A 10 -11.49 -0.65 8.01
C GLY A 10 -12.24 -0.24 6.73
N ALA A 11 -11.96 0.98 6.26
CA ALA A 11 -12.50 1.58 5.04
C ALA A 11 -11.51 1.51 3.86
N GLY A 12 -10.61 0.52 3.85
CA GLY A 12 -9.72 0.22 2.73
C GLY A 12 -10.45 -0.42 1.56
N PHE A 13 -9.70 -1.01 0.61
CA PHE A 13 -10.26 -1.64 -0.59
C PHE A 13 -11.30 -2.71 -0.28
N ALA A 14 -11.01 -3.61 0.69
CA ALA A 14 -11.91 -4.70 1.04
C ALA A 14 -13.17 -4.20 1.75
N GLY A 15 -13.00 -3.44 2.82
CA GLY A 15 -14.12 -3.00 3.66
C GLY A 15 -15.06 -2.04 2.94
N LEU A 16 -14.52 -1.13 2.12
CA LEU A 16 -15.34 -0.20 1.35
C LEU A 16 -16.17 -0.92 0.27
N ASP A 17 -15.58 -1.90 -0.43
CA ASP A 17 -16.33 -2.70 -1.41
C ASP A 17 -17.40 -3.57 -0.74
N ALA A 18 -17.10 -4.13 0.45
CA ALA A 18 -18.09 -4.83 1.25
C ALA A 18 -19.25 -3.90 1.65
N ALA A 19 -18.96 -2.72 2.20
CA ALA A 19 -19.97 -1.74 2.61
C ALA A 19 -20.85 -1.27 1.45
N LYS A 20 -20.24 -0.98 0.28
CA LYS A 20 -20.95 -0.59 -0.95
C LYS A 20 -21.93 -1.65 -1.43
N LEU A 21 -21.62 -2.92 -1.22
CA LEU A 21 -22.51 -4.01 -1.66
C LEU A 21 -23.60 -4.29 -0.61
N LEU A 22 -23.23 -4.40 0.67
CA LEU A 22 -24.14 -4.69 1.78
C LEU A 22 -25.25 -3.64 1.92
N ARG A 23 -24.94 -2.35 1.76
CA ARG A 23 -25.95 -1.25 1.86
C ARG A 23 -27.10 -1.36 0.86
N LYS A 24 -26.95 -2.15 -0.20
CA LYS A 24 -28.02 -2.38 -1.18
C LYS A 24 -29.10 -3.32 -0.67
N SER A 25 -28.84 -4.07 0.39
CA SER A 25 -29.82 -5.00 0.96
C SER A 25 -30.70 -4.29 2.00
N PRO A 26 -32.03 -4.32 1.84
CA PRO A 26 -32.93 -3.72 2.84
C PRO A 26 -32.96 -4.47 4.17
N ARG A 27 -32.40 -5.69 4.22
CA ARG A 27 -32.33 -6.52 5.44
C ARG A 27 -31.07 -6.29 6.26
N ILE A 28 -30.16 -5.45 5.77
CA ILE A 28 -28.87 -5.22 6.44
C ILE A 28 -28.77 -3.76 6.88
N ASP A 29 -28.23 -3.58 8.08
CA ASP A 29 -27.82 -2.29 8.62
C ASP A 29 -26.31 -2.28 8.76
N VAL A 30 -25.63 -1.37 8.03
CA VAL A 30 -24.17 -1.35 7.92
C VAL A 30 -23.60 -0.23 8.78
N VAL A 31 -22.66 -0.59 9.65
CA VAL A 31 -21.82 0.35 10.40
C VAL A 31 -20.37 0.14 9.95
N LEU A 32 -19.76 1.15 9.35
CA LEU A 32 -18.35 1.14 8.97
C LEU A 32 -17.53 1.95 9.95
N VAL A 33 -16.48 1.36 10.50
CA VAL A 33 -15.57 2.00 11.47
C VAL A 33 -14.17 2.10 10.84
N ASP A 34 -13.59 3.29 10.84
CA ASP A 34 -12.18 3.50 10.45
C ASP A 34 -11.58 4.67 11.23
N LYS A 35 -10.29 4.61 11.53
CA LYS A 35 -9.53 5.70 12.16
C LYS A 35 -9.39 6.93 11.25
N HIS A 36 -9.42 6.72 9.92
CA HIS A 36 -9.33 7.77 8.92
C HIS A 36 -10.69 8.06 8.27
N PRO A 37 -11.06 9.34 8.04
CA PRO A 37 -12.32 9.70 7.39
C PRO A 37 -12.27 9.57 5.87
N TYR A 38 -11.19 9.02 5.32
CA TYR A 38 -10.96 8.85 3.88
C TYR A 38 -10.47 7.45 3.53
N GLN A 39 -10.78 6.99 2.33
CA GLN A 39 -10.14 5.86 1.69
C GLN A 39 -8.85 6.35 1.04
N LEU A 40 -7.74 5.68 1.33
CA LEU A 40 -6.47 5.90 0.67
C LEU A 40 -6.33 5.01 -0.56
N PHE A 41 -6.05 5.61 -1.72
CA PHE A 41 -5.66 4.87 -2.92
C PHE A 41 -4.13 4.66 -2.91
N SER A 42 -3.69 3.71 -2.11
CA SER A 42 -2.28 3.43 -1.83
C SER A 42 -1.38 3.15 -3.05
N PRO A 43 -1.87 2.64 -4.22
CA PRO A 43 -1.01 2.47 -5.38
C PRO A 43 -0.36 3.76 -5.92
N LEU A 44 -0.91 4.93 -5.59
CA LEU A 44 -0.34 6.23 -5.99
C LEU A 44 0.41 6.94 -4.85
N LEU A 45 0.59 6.29 -3.71
CA LEU A 45 1.19 6.90 -2.52
C LEU A 45 2.64 7.34 -2.76
N TYR A 46 3.42 6.59 -3.54
CA TYR A 46 4.79 6.93 -3.90
C TYR A 46 4.87 8.26 -4.68
N GLN A 47 3.84 8.61 -5.47
CA GLN A 47 3.78 9.87 -6.20
C GLN A 47 3.55 11.06 -5.25
N VAL A 48 2.84 10.86 -4.15
CA VAL A 48 2.73 11.86 -3.09
C VAL A 48 4.05 12.03 -2.37
N ALA A 49 4.73 10.92 -2.06
CA ALA A 49 6.02 10.93 -1.39
C ALA A 49 7.15 11.61 -2.21
N THR A 50 6.98 11.70 -3.51
CA THR A 50 7.93 12.38 -4.42
C THR A 50 7.40 13.72 -4.97
N GLY A 51 6.24 14.20 -4.45
CA GLY A 51 5.65 15.48 -4.84
C GLY A 51 5.04 15.51 -6.24
N ALA A 52 4.87 14.36 -6.89
CA ALA A 52 4.27 14.27 -8.21
C ALA A 52 2.73 14.43 -8.19
N LEU A 53 2.08 14.06 -7.06
CA LEU A 53 0.66 14.26 -6.83
C LEU A 53 0.41 14.90 -5.47
N PRO A 54 -0.63 15.74 -5.33
CA PRO A 54 -1.15 16.17 -4.05
C PRO A 54 -1.83 15.00 -3.32
N GLU A 55 -1.81 15.02 -1.99
CA GLU A 55 -2.37 13.94 -1.16
C GLU A 55 -3.90 13.80 -1.28
N ASP A 56 -4.59 14.93 -1.51
CA ASP A 56 -6.05 14.96 -1.68
C ASP A 56 -6.52 14.18 -2.92
N ASP A 57 -5.67 14.02 -3.92
CA ASP A 57 -6.00 13.31 -5.15
C ASP A 57 -6.13 11.81 -4.97
N ILE A 58 -5.47 11.27 -3.94
CA ILE A 58 -5.48 9.83 -3.62
C ILE A 58 -6.28 9.51 -2.36
N ALA A 59 -6.86 10.52 -1.70
CA ALA A 59 -7.70 10.40 -0.51
C ALA A 59 -9.15 10.73 -0.87
N TYR A 60 -10.05 9.75 -0.72
CA TYR A 60 -11.46 9.96 -1.02
C TYR A 60 -12.32 9.86 0.26
N PRO A 61 -13.17 10.88 0.57
CA PRO A 61 -13.97 10.87 1.79
C PRO A 61 -14.88 9.65 1.89
N VAL A 62 -14.78 8.89 2.98
CA VAL A 62 -15.57 7.66 3.19
C VAL A 62 -17.06 7.93 3.12
N ARG A 63 -17.55 9.03 3.75
CA ARG A 63 -18.98 9.39 3.75
C ARG A 63 -19.52 9.63 2.36
N ALA A 64 -18.71 10.18 1.46
CA ALA A 64 -19.09 10.39 0.06
C ALA A 64 -19.07 9.08 -0.76
N ALA A 65 -18.20 8.14 -0.39
CA ALA A 65 -18.08 6.84 -1.05
C ALA A 65 -19.27 5.90 -0.76
N ILE A 66 -19.90 6.05 0.42
CA ILE A 66 -20.95 5.15 0.93
C ILE A 66 -22.13 5.93 1.52
N PRO A 67 -22.82 6.77 0.76
CA PRO A 67 -23.99 7.51 1.27
C PRO A 67 -25.04 6.54 1.82
N GLY A 68 -25.62 6.88 2.98
CA GLY A 68 -26.61 6.04 3.67
C GLY A 68 -26.07 4.94 4.58
N VAL A 69 -24.74 4.79 4.69
CA VAL A 69 -24.09 3.91 5.67
C VAL A 69 -23.68 4.71 6.90
N THR A 70 -23.88 4.15 8.10
CA THR A 70 -23.37 4.75 9.33
C THR A 70 -21.85 4.64 9.37
N PHE A 71 -21.16 5.77 9.26
CA PHE A 71 -19.70 5.81 9.39
C PHE A 71 -19.30 6.39 10.74
N ILE A 72 -18.51 5.64 11.50
CA ILE A 72 -17.91 6.03 12.78
C ILE A 72 -16.40 6.19 12.56
N ARG A 73 -15.90 7.41 12.82
CA ARG A 73 -14.46 7.62 12.88
C ARG A 73 -13.97 7.18 14.26
N GLY A 74 -13.19 6.10 14.30
CA GLY A 74 -12.65 5.56 15.55
C GLY A 74 -11.62 4.46 15.31
N ASP A 75 -10.72 4.26 16.25
CA ASP A 75 -9.77 3.14 16.23
C ASP A 75 -10.34 2.01 17.10
N VAL A 76 -10.55 0.84 16.48
CA VAL A 76 -10.99 -0.37 17.17
C VAL A 76 -9.78 -0.99 17.86
N VAL A 77 -9.85 -1.08 19.18
CA VAL A 77 -8.75 -1.60 20.00
C VAL A 77 -8.99 -3.02 20.49
N ARG A 78 -10.25 -3.47 20.54
CA ARG A 78 -10.60 -4.82 20.99
C ARG A 78 -11.81 -5.36 20.25
N ILE A 79 -11.77 -6.64 19.94
CA ILE A 79 -12.89 -7.43 19.43
C ILE A 79 -13.18 -8.53 20.45
N ASP A 80 -14.44 -8.69 20.82
CA ASP A 80 -14.93 -9.79 21.66
C ASP A 80 -15.96 -10.60 20.84
N PRO A 81 -15.53 -11.71 20.21
CA PRO A 81 -16.42 -12.54 19.42
C PRO A 81 -17.53 -13.21 20.23
N GLN A 82 -17.29 -13.53 21.51
CA GLN A 82 -18.28 -14.18 22.36
C GLN A 82 -19.40 -13.24 22.79
N ALA A 83 -19.02 -11.97 23.07
CA ALA A 83 -19.99 -10.94 23.43
C ALA A 83 -20.61 -10.23 22.22
N HIS A 84 -20.18 -10.56 20.98
CA HIS A 84 -20.57 -9.89 19.73
C HIS A 84 -20.39 -8.37 19.79
N ARG A 85 -19.20 -7.91 20.26
CA ARG A 85 -18.89 -6.48 20.44
C ARG A 85 -17.52 -6.13 19.96
N VAL A 86 -17.40 -4.92 19.43
CA VAL A 86 -16.12 -4.25 19.19
C VAL A 86 -16.01 -3.02 20.11
N ARG A 87 -14.81 -2.74 20.60
CA ARG A 87 -14.53 -1.62 21.48
C ARG A 87 -13.58 -0.64 20.79
N LEU A 88 -13.94 0.63 20.81
CA LEU A 88 -13.12 1.72 20.30
C LEU A 88 -12.16 2.23 21.38
N TYR A 89 -11.14 2.97 20.94
CA TYR A 89 -10.12 3.57 21.83
C TYR A 89 -10.73 4.52 22.87
N ASP A 90 -11.80 5.25 22.52
CA ASP A 90 -12.54 6.15 23.43
C ASP A 90 -13.48 5.42 24.41
N GLY A 91 -13.50 4.10 24.38
CA GLY A 91 -14.30 3.25 25.24
C GLY A 91 -15.70 2.93 24.70
N GLN A 92 -16.14 3.53 23.58
CA GLN A 92 -17.42 3.18 22.95
C GLN A 92 -17.43 1.71 22.55
N GLU A 93 -18.55 1.02 22.82
CA GLU A 93 -18.79 -0.34 22.37
C GLU A 93 -19.88 -0.39 21.29
N ILE A 94 -19.66 -1.21 20.27
CA ILE A 94 -20.57 -1.40 19.15
C ILE A 94 -20.88 -2.90 19.06
N GLY A 95 -22.15 -3.26 19.30
CA GLY A 95 -22.61 -4.64 19.12
C GLY A 95 -22.87 -4.93 17.62
N TYR A 96 -22.75 -6.20 17.23
CA TYR A 96 -22.98 -6.66 15.87
C TYR A 96 -23.73 -8.00 15.81
N ASP A 97 -24.40 -8.27 14.71
CA ASP A 97 -24.87 -9.63 14.34
C ASP A 97 -23.85 -10.31 13.40
N GLN A 98 -23.10 -9.53 12.60
CA GLN A 98 -21.99 -10.00 11.75
C GLN A 98 -20.84 -8.96 11.84
N LEU A 99 -19.61 -9.43 11.91
CA LEU A 99 -18.42 -8.59 11.96
C LEU A 99 -17.54 -8.84 10.75
N VAL A 100 -17.04 -7.79 10.11
CA VAL A 100 -16.06 -7.87 9.01
C VAL A 100 -14.78 -7.16 9.41
N ILE A 101 -13.69 -7.90 9.54
CA ILE A 101 -12.34 -7.39 9.84
C ILE A 101 -11.63 -7.15 8.49
N ALA A 102 -11.48 -5.88 8.13
CA ALA A 102 -10.89 -5.43 6.88
C ALA A 102 -9.77 -4.38 7.12
N THR A 103 -9.01 -4.57 8.20
CA THR A 103 -8.04 -3.58 8.72
C THR A 103 -6.75 -3.46 7.89
N GLY A 104 -6.61 -4.29 6.85
CA GLY A 104 -5.46 -4.24 5.95
C GLY A 104 -4.16 -4.71 6.62
N SER A 105 -3.06 -4.10 6.21
CA SER A 105 -1.71 -4.42 6.69
C SER A 105 -0.98 -3.20 7.20
N VAL A 106 0.00 -3.44 8.06
CA VAL A 106 0.99 -2.47 8.57
C VAL A 106 2.38 -2.84 8.06
N GLY A 107 3.30 -1.89 8.03
CA GLY A 107 4.70 -2.18 7.74
C GLY A 107 5.30 -3.09 8.82
N THR A 108 6.25 -3.91 8.44
CA THR A 108 7.05 -4.70 9.40
C THR A 108 8.53 -4.40 9.21
N THR A 109 9.23 -4.25 10.33
CA THR A 109 10.68 -4.02 10.36
C THR A 109 11.47 -5.33 10.46
N PHE A 110 10.77 -6.47 10.52
CA PHE A 110 11.33 -7.80 10.79
C PHE A 110 12.20 -7.87 12.07
N GLY A 111 12.06 -6.89 12.98
CA GLY A 111 12.87 -6.78 14.18
C GLY A 111 14.33 -6.41 13.93
N ILE A 112 14.65 -5.88 12.74
CA ILE A 112 15.99 -5.42 12.39
C ILE A 112 16.32 -4.17 13.21
N PRO A 113 17.44 -4.17 13.97
CA PRO A 113 17.80 -3.04 14.84
C PRO A 113 17.93 -1.72 14.07
N GLY A 114 17.37 -0.65 14.62
CA GLY A 114 17.45 0.71 14.10
C GLY A 114 16.49 1.02 12.94
N VAL A 115 15.75 0.04 12.40
CA VAL A 115 14.80 0.28 11.30
C VAL A 115 13.62 1.12 11.76
N GLU A 116 13.10 0.85 12.95
CA GLU A 116 11.94 1.58 13.50
C GLU A 116 12.28 3.06 13.77
N GLU A 117 13.50 3.31 14.22
CA GLU A 117 13.97 4.65 14.60
C GLU A 117 14.44 5.49 13.41
N HIS A 118 15.06 4.87 12.39
CA HIS A 118 15.81 5.57 11.36
C HIS A 118 15.23 5.45 9.94
N ALA A 119 14.32 4.50 9.69
CA ALA A 119 13.72 4.35 8.37
C ALA A 119 12.30 4.95 8.28
N LEU A 120 11.98 5.50 7.13
CA LEU A 120 10.66 6.03 6.81
C LEU A 120 9.81 4.95 6.13
N GLN A 121 8.68 4.62 6.74
CA GLN A 121 7.71 3.67 6.18
C GLN A 121 6.94 4.28 5.00
N MET A 122 6.35 3.44 4.13
CA MET A 122 5.53 3.87 3.00
C MET A 122 4.13 3.21 3.05
N LYS A 123 3.29 3.63 4.02
CA LYS A 123 1.97 3.00 4.24
C LYS A 123 0.81 4.01 4.37
N SER A 124 1.09 5.22 4.75
CA SER A 124 0.10 6.26 5.02
C SER A 124 0.44 7.58 4.32
N ILE A 125 -0.53 8.49 4.22
CA ILE A 125 -0.30 9.87 3.77
C ILE A 125 0.73 10.56 4.65
N ALA A 126 0.68 10.34 5.96
CA ALA A 126 1.66 10.90 6.88
C ALA A 126 3.10 10.43 6.58
N ASP A 127 3.24 9.16 6.22
CA ASP A 127 4.54 8.61 5.82
C ASP A 127 5.03 9.24 4.50
N ALA A 128 4.16 9.32 3.49
CA ALA A 128 4.49 9.95 2.22
C ALA A 128 4.89 11.43 2.39
N ARG A 129 4.17 12.15 3.27
CA ARG A 129 4.49 13.53 3.62
C ARG A 129 5.87 13.64 4.28
N ARG A 130 6.17 12.78 5.25
CA ARG A 130 7.50 12.74 5.91
C ARG A 130 8.61 12.47 4.90
N ILE A 131 8.42 11.52 3.98
CA ILE A 131 9.41 11.21 2.93
C ILE A 131 9.61 12.44 2.04
N LYS A 132 8.52 13.03 1.54
CA LYS A 132 8.60 14.25 0.71
C LYS A 132 9.36 15.38 1.42
N THR A 133 8.96 15.71 2.64
CA THR A 133 9.60 16.77 3.44
C THR A 133 11.07 16.46 3.69
N ARG A 134 11.40 15.23 4.06
CA ARG A 134 12.80 14.82 4.29
C ARG A 134 13.64 14.95 3.03
N LEU A 135 13.14 14.45 1.88
CA LEU A 135 13.87 14.54 0.61
C LEU A 135 14.14 15.99 0.21
N LEU A 136 13.15 16.86 0.27
CA LEU A 136 13.28 18.25 -0.16
C LEU A 136 14.13 19.08 0.82
N ASN A 137 13.86 18.99 2.14
CA ASN A 137 14.63 19.74 3.13
C ASN A 137 16.12 19.36 3.12
N THR A 138 16.44 18.09 2.83
CA THR A 138 17.85 17.67 2.76
C THR A 138 18.62 18.45 1.68
N TYR A 139 18.01 18.80 0.55
CA TYR A 139 18.68 19.63 -0.46
C TYR A 139 18.96 21.04 0.04
N GLU A 140 17.99 21.68 0.72
CA GLU A 140 18.19 23.00 1.33
C GLU A 140 19.29 22.97 2.40
N GLU A 141 19.23 21.98 3.30
CA GLU A 141 20.20 21.85 4.40
C GLU A 141 21.63 21.57 3.92
N VAL A 142 21.77 20.82 2.80
CA VAL A 142 23.08 20.61 2.17
C VAL A 142 23.55 21.86 1.45
N GLN A 143 22.67 22.56 0.74
CA GLN A 143 23.00 23.83 0.05
C GLN A 143 23.48 24.92 1.04
N GLU A 144 22.85 24.96 2.21
CA GLU A 144 23.23 25.87 3.29
C GLU A 144 24.45 25.41 4.11
N GLY A 145 25.01 24.25 3.82
CA GLY A 145 26.16 23.68 4.54
C GLY A 145 25.84 23.13 5.94
N ARG A 146 24.55 22.97 6.27
CA ARG A 146 24.09 22.36 7.54
C ARG A 146 24.23 20.85 7.57
N LEU A 147 24.15 20.21 6.41
CA LEU A 147 24.37 18.78 6.24
C LEU A 147 25.49 18.49 5.23
N PRO A 148 26.20 17.38 5.38
CA PRO A 148 27.17 16.95 4.38
C PRO A 148 26.46 16.49 3.10
N ARG A 149 27.14 16.57 1.94
CA ARG A 149 26.57 16.19 0.63
C ARG A 149 26.12 14.72 0.56
N GLU A 150 26.72 13.85 1.35
CA GLU A 150 26.35 12.43 1.50
C GLU A 150 24.92 12.25 2.02
N ALA A 151 24.35 13.28 2.68
CA ALA A 151 22.95 13.28 3.12
C ALA A 151 21.95 13.22 1.95
N LEU A 152 22.36 13.59 0.73
CA LEU A 152 21.54 13.45 -0.49
C LEU A 152 21.36 12.00 -0.96
N ARG A 153 22.08 11.05 -0.38
CA ARG A 153 21.96 9.62 -0.72
C ARG A 153 20.68 9.04 -0.13
N VAL A 154 19.93 8.36 -0.97
CA VAL A 154 18.68 7.69 -0.58
C VAL A 154 18.87 6.18 -0.71
N VAL A 155 18.50 5.44 0.33
CA VAL A 155 18.45 3.98 0.28
C VAL A 155 16.99 3.55 0.38
N VAL A 156 16.52 2.78 -0.58
CA VAL A 156 15.22 2.11 -0.57
C VAL A 156 15.45 0.64 -0.25
N VAL A 157 14.74 0.11 0.75
CA VAL A 157 14.87 -1.29 1.15
C VAL A 157 13.59 -2.05 0.79
N GLY A 158 13.76 -3.12 0.01
CA GLY A 158 12.69 -3.98 -0.50
C GLY A 158 12.47 -3.85 -2.00
N GLY A 159 12.68 -4.93 -2.75
CA GLY A 159 12.57 -5.01 -4.21
C GLY A 159 11.20 -5.41 -4.74
N GLY A 160 10.15 -5.34 -3.91
CA GLY A 160 8.76 -5.51 -4.35
C GLY A 160 8.26 -4.31 -5.17
N PRO A 161 6.98 -4.34 -5.64
CA PRO A 161 6.41 -3.26 -6.44
C PRO A 161 6.59 -1.87 -5.82
N THR A 162 6.29 -1.71 -4.54
CA THR A 162 6.43 -0.41 -3.84
C THR A 162 7.87 0.11 -3.87
N GLY A 163 8.86 -0.75 -3.60
CA GLY A 163 10.27 -0.33 -3.59
C GLY A 163 10.77 0.05 -4.99
N VAL A 164 10.37 -0.69 -6.01
CA VAL A 164 10.67 -0.38 -7.41
C VAL A 164 10.07 0.98 -7.81
N GLU A 165 8.78 1.19 -7.52
CA GLU A 165 8.06 2.44 -7.80
C GLU A 165 8.68 3.64 -7.08
N VAL A 166 8.99 3.49 -5.78
CA VAL A 166 9.64 4.55 -4.99
C VAL A 166 11.03 4.86 -5.52
N SER A 167 11.83 3.83 -5.81
CA SER A 167 13.21 4.03 -6.29
C SER A 167 13.25 4.81 -7.61
N GLY A 168 12.42 4.43 -8.56
CA GLY A 168 12.32 5.15 -9.82
C GLY A 168 11.80 6.58 -9.65
N ALA A 169 10.76 6.77 -8.84
CA ALA A 169 10.21 8.10 -8.60
C ALA A 169 11.17 9.04 -7.86
N VAL A 170 11.96 8.51 -6.91
CA VAL A 170 13.00 9.28 -6.22
C VAL A 170 14.14 9.63 -7.17
N ALA A 171 14.57 8.70 -8.03
CA ALA A 171 15.60 8.99 -9.05
C ALA A 171 15.15 10.08 -10.04
N GLU A 172 13.90 10.04 -10.47
CA GLU A 172 13.31 11.10 -11.31
C GLU A 172 13.21 12.44 -10.56
N LEU A 173 12.86 12.44 -9.27
CA LEU A 173 12.85 13.62 -8.43
C LEU A 173 14.26 14.21 -8.31
N GLN A 174 15.27 13.40 -7.98
CA GLN A 174 16.65 13.82 -7.90
C GLN A 174 17.14 14.41 -9.22
N SER A 175 16.84 13.79 -10.37
CA SER A 175 17.18 14.32 -11.69
C SER A 175 16.58 15.71 -11.97
N SER A 176 15.41 16.02 -11.39
CA SER A 176 14.82 17.35 -11.45
C SER A 176 15.54 18.34 -10.55
N LEU A 177 15.79 17.95 -9.31
CA LEU A 177 16.46 18.80 -8.30
C LEU A 177 17.92 19.12 -8.67
N MET A 178 18.60 18.22 -9.40
CA MET A 178 19.95 18.51 -9.92
C MET A 178 20.05 19.79 -10.75
N ARG A 179 18.96 20.20 -11.39
CA ARG A 179 18.91 21.44 -12.18
C ARG A 179 18.73 22.67 -11.30
N GLU A 180 18.09 22.49 -10.15
CA GLU A 180 17.85 23.57 -9.17
C GLU A 180 19.04 23.72 -8.22
N TYR A 181 19.77 22.63 -7.95
CA TYR A 181 20.93 22.57 -7.03
C TYR A 181 22.20 22.01 -7.71
N PRO A 182 22.69 22.61 -8.83
CA PRO A 182 23.77 22.03 -9.63
C PRO A 182 25.09 21.85 -8.87
N GLU A 183 25.34 22.65 -7.82
CA GLU A 183 26.59 22.63 -7.07
C GLU A 183 26.73 21.44 -6.11
N ILE A 184 25.61 20.82 -5.72
CA ILE A 184 25.58 19.71 -4.75
C ILE A 184 25.07 18.40 -5.36
N ALA A 185 24.57 18.42 -6.57
CA ALA A 185 23.83 17.32 -7.20
C ALA A 185 24.69 16.08 -7.49
N ASP A 186 26.01 16.21 -7.57
CA ASP A 186 26.96 15.12 -7.88
C ASP A 186 26.94 13.96 -6.87
N LYS A 187 26.41 14.19 -5.67
CA LYS A 187 26.31 13.20 -4.58
C LYS A 187 24.92 12.62 -4.39
N ALA A 188 23.91 13.15 -5.10
CA ALA A 188 22.55 12.62 -5.03
C ALA A 188 22.48 11.26 -5.74
N THR A 189 22.28 10.19 -4.98
CA THR A 189 22.19 8.82 -5.49
C THR A 189 21.05 8.07 -4.86
N VAL A 190 20.50 7.09 -5.59
CA VAL A 190 19.50 6.16 -5.08
C VAL A 190 20.05 4.75 -5.12
N SER A 191 19.94 4.02 -4.03
CA SER A 191 20.26 2.59 -3.97
C SER A 191 19.01 1.81 -3.57
N LEU A 192 18.68 0.76 -4.32
CA LEU A 192 17.63 -0.21 -3.97
C LEU A 192 18.27 -1.49 -3.48
N VAL A 193 17.94 -1.89 -2.26
CA VAL A 193 18.47 -3.10 -1.60
C VAL A 193 17.35 -4.12 -1.47
N GLU A 194 17.59 -5.32 -2.01
CA GLU A 194 16.67 -6.46 -1.95
C GLU A 194 17.38 -7.70 -1.42
N ALA A 195 16.77 -8.35 -0.42
CA ALA A 195 17.32 -9.54 0.21
C ALA A 195 17.24 -10.79 -0.68
N GLY A 196 16.27 -10.83 -1.56
CA GLY A 196 16.08 -11.93 -2.52
C GLY A 196 16.95 -11.79 -3.77
N PRO A 197 16.96 -12.83 -4.62
CA PRO A 197 17.83 -12.90 -5.79
C PRO A 197 17.39 -12.00 -6.96
N ARG A 198 16.20 -11.39 -6.88
CA ARG A 198 15.67 -10.54 -7.96
C ARG A 198 14.62 -9.56 -7.46
N LEU A 199 14.44 -8.49 -8.19
CA LEU A 199 13.32 -7.56 -7.99
C LEU A 199 12.00 -8.20 -8.40
N LEU A 200 10.87 -7.67 -7.89
CA LEU A 200 9.52 -8.10 -8.27
C LEU A 200 9.36 -9.64 -8.22
N PRO A 201 9.59 -10.29 -7.08
CA PRO A 201 9.67 -11.75 -7.00
C PRO A 201 8.41 -12.49 -7.45
N SER A 202 7.25 -11.81 -7.46
CA SER A 202 5.98 -12.37 -7.97
C SER A 202 5.85 -12.30 -9.49
N PHE A 203 6.69 -11.53 -10.18
CA PHE A 203 6.70 -11.43 -11.64
C PHE A 203 7.61 -12.50 -12.27
N SER A 204 7.54 -12.66 -13.58
CA SER A 204 8.47 -13.50 -14.33
C SER A 204 9.91 -13.00 -14.20
N GLU A 205 10.89 -13.87 -14.47
CA GLU A 205 12.30 -13.50 -14.48
C GLU A 205 12.60 -12.42 -15.52
N GLU A 206 11.93 -12.49 -16.69
CA GLU A 206 12.04 -11.51 -17.76
C GLU A 206 11.61 -10.11 -17.30
N SER A 207 10.42 -9.97 -16.70
CA SER A 207 9.94 -8.68 -16.16
C SER A 207 10.78 -8.17 -14.99
N SER A 208 11.31 -9.09 -14.19
CA SER A 208 12.23 -8.81 -13.09
C SER A 208 13.55 -8.22 -13.59
N ALA A 209 14.14 -8.85 -14.63
CA ALA A 209 15.37 -8.38 -15.26
C ALA A 209 15.16 -7.02 -15.95
N HIS A 210 14.06 -6.86 -16.67
CA HIS A 210 13.69 -5.60 -17.30
C HIS A 210 13.51 -4.46 -16.28
N ALA A 211 12.84 -4.74 -15.15
CA ALA A 211 12.67 -3.74 -14.09
C ALA A 211 14.01 -3.30 -13.48
N LYS A 212 14.95 -4.23 -13.30
CA LYS A 212 16.30 -3.91 -12.83
C LYS A 212 17.04 -3.03 -13.84
N GLU A 213 17.06 -3.42 -15.12
CA GLU A 213 17.71 -2.65 -16.19
C GLU A 213 17.15 -1.22 -16.29
N GLU A 214 15.83 -1.06 -16.25
CA GLU A 214 15.18 0.25 -16.30
C GLU A 214 15.52 1.14 -15.10
N LEU A 215 15.63 0.56 -13.89
CA LEU A 215 16.08 1.30 -12.70
C LEU A 215 17.55 1.72 -12.83
N GLU A 216 18.43 0.83 -13.31
CA GLU A 216 19.84 1.12 -13.53
C GLU A 216 20.03 2.23 -14.59
N GLN A 217 19.21 2.24 -15.65
CA GLN A 217 19.19 3.34 -16.63
C GLN A 217 18.70 4.67 -16.05
N LEU A 218 17.87 4.64 -14.99
CA LEU A 218 17.50 5.84 -14.23
C LEU A 218 18.57 6.29 -13.23
N GLY A 219 19.70 5.57 -13.13
CA GLY A 219 20.79 5.86 -12.21
C GLY A 219 20.62 5.26 -10.81
N VAL A 220 19.66 4.34 -10.62
CA VAL A 220 19.50 3.60 -9.37
C VAL A 220 20.51 2.47 -9.27
N THR A 221 21.27 2.39 -8.19
CA THR A 221 22.11 1.23 -7.88
C THR A 221 21.27 0.11 -7.30
N VAL A 222 21.12 -0.98 -8.04
CA VAL A 222 20.30 -2.14 -7.59
C VAL A 222 21.22 -3.21 -6.98
N LYS A 223 20.92 -3.56 -5.71
CA LYS A 223 21.61 -4.60 -4.94
C LYS A 223 20.62 -5.70 -4.58
N VAL A 224 20.68 -6.81 -5.29
CA VAL A 224 19.95 -8.06 -4.98
C VAL A 224 20.83 -9.00 -4.14
N ASP A 225 20.26 -10.10 -3.63
CA ASP A 225 20.93 -11.01 -2.70
C ASP A 225 21.59 -10.32 -1.50
N THR A 226 21.02 -9.16 -1.11
CA THR A 226 21.64 -8.27 -0.14
C THR A 226 20.63 -7.88 0.93
N ALA A 227 20.80 -8.42 2.12
CA ALA A 227 19.92 -8.14 3.25
C ALA A 227 20.51 -7.07 4.18
N VAL A 228 19.63 -6.23 4.74
CA VAL A 228 19.99 -5.29 5.80
C VAL A 228 20.23 -6.07 7.09
N ASP A 229 21.31 -5.75 7.82
CA ASP A 229 21.63 -6.26 9.14
C ASP A 229 21.13 -5.33 10.24
N ARG A 230 21.44 -4.05 10.13
CA ARG A 230 21.02 -2.99 11.07
C ARG A 230 21.08 -1.60 10.41
N MET A 231 20.50 -0.62 11.08
CA MET A 231 20.54 0.78 10.65
C MET A 231 21.01 1.69 11.78
N TYR A 232 21.62 2.79 11.36
CA TYR A 232 21.90 3.95 12.19
C TYR A 232 21.38 5.21 11.51
N GLU A 233 21.49 6.34 12.16
CA GLU A 233 20.91 7.61 11.69
C GLU A 233 21.34 7.98 10.26
N ARG A 234 22.56 7.62 9.85
CA ARG A 234 23.17 8.05 8.57
C ARG A 234 23.76 6.92 7.74
N ASP A 235 23.54 5.69 8.12
CA ASP A 235 24.03 4.54 7.36
C ASP A 235 23.19 3.27 7.55
N VAL A 236 23.24 2.43 6.54
CA VAL A 236 22.61 1.12 6.49
C VAL A 236 23.69 0.06 6.40
N HIS A 237 23.78 -0.82 7.39
CA HIS A 237 24.71 -1.93 7.41
C HIS A 237 24.08 -3.16 6.78
N LEU A 238 24.77 -3.75 5.84
CA LEU A 238 24.34 -4.93 5.10
C LEU A 238 24.99 -6.20 5.68
N LYS A 239 24.32 -7.33 5.57
CA LYS A 239 24.82 -8.61 6.07
C LYS A 239 26.13 -9.09 5.43
N ASN A 240 26.44 -8.60 4.22
CA ASN A 240 27.71 -8.86 3.55
C ASN A 240 28.88 -8.02 4.07
N GLY A 241 28.66 -7.16 5.08
CA GLY A 241 29.65 -6.26 5.67
C GLY A 241 29.79 -4.90 5.00
N GLU A 242 29.08 -4.66 3.90
CA GLU A 242 29.06 -3.35 3.23
C GLU A 242 28.25 -2.34 4.08
N ILE A 243 28.69 -1.08 4.07
CA ILE A 243 28.01 0.03 4.73
C ILE A 243 27.58 1.02 3.64
N LEU A 244 26.28 1.34 3.59
CA LEU A 244 25.73 2.33 2.68
C LEU A 244 25.43 3.63 3.44
N PRO A 245 26.16 4.70 3.21
CA PRO A 245 25.78 6.02 3.75
C PRO A 245 24.43 6.43 3.17
N ALA A 246 23.52 6.94 4.02
CA ALA A 246 22.18 7.35 3.63
C ALA A 246 21.69 8.50 4.51
N GLY A 247 21.27 9.59 3.89
CA GLY A 247 20.56 10.67 4.60
C GLY A 247 19.06 10.40 4.70
N THR A 248 18.53 9.54 3.81
CA THR A 248 17.15 9.10 3.84
C THR A 248 17.07 7.60 3.54
N VAL A 249 16.38 6.86 4.40
CA VAL A 249 16.08 5.46 4.17
C VAL A 249 14.57 5.28 4.06
N VAL A 250 14.09 4.72 2.93
CA VAL A 250 12.70 4.37 2.74
C VAL A 250 12.54 2.86 2.87
N TRP A 251 11.74 2.44 3.86
CA TRP A 251 11.48 1.03 4.12
C TRP A 251 10.22 0.58 3.38
N ALA A 252 10.40 -0.15 2.29
CA ALA A 252 9.35 -0.76 1.49
C ALA A 252 9.34 -2.32 1.60
N ALA A 253 10.12 -2.87 2.53
CA ALA A 253 10.28 -4.31 2.73
C ALA A 253 9.23 -4.85 3.70
N GLY A 254 8.24 -5.52 3.15
CA GLY A 254 7.32 -6.34 3.91
C GLY A 254 6.19 -5.60 4.61
N VAL A 255 5.09 -6.33 4.67
CA VAL A 255 3.86 -5.94 5.37
C VAL A 255 3.31 -7.14 6.15
N ALA A 256 2.59 -6.86 7.23
CA ALA A 256 1.96 -7.88 8.05
C ALA A 256 0.58 -7.41 8.51
N ALA A 257 -0.29 -8.33 8.90
CA ALA A 257 -1.53 -7.99 9.57
C ALA A 257 -1.22 -7.30 10.93
N PRO A 258 -2.08 -6.39 11.39
CA PRO A 258 -1.92 -5.76 12.70
C PRO A 258 -1.85 -6.79 13.81
N GLU A 259 -0.84 -6.69 14.68
CA GLU A 259 -0.59 -7.64 15.76
C GLU A 259 -1.76 -7.76 16.75
N ARG A 260 -2.49 -6.66 16.95
CA ARG A 260 -3.66 -6.61 17.85
C ARG A 260 -4.76 -7.63 17.54
N TRP A 261 -4.73 -8.26 16.38
CA TRP A 261 -5.69 -9.28 15.98
C TRP A 261 -5.18 -10.72 16.10
N ALA A 262 -3.93 -10.92 16.47
CA ALA A 262 -3.31 -12.25 16.53
C ALA A 262 -4.03 -13.21 17.51
N ASP A 263 -4.59 -12.67 18.59
CA ASP A 263 -5.31 -13.47 19.61
C ASP A 263 -6.72 -13.91 19.19
N LEU A 264 -7.24 -13.41 18.05
CA LEU A 264 -8.58 -13.77 17.59
C LEU A 264 -8.66 -15.19 16.99
N GLY A 265 -7.53 -15.74 16.55
CA GLY A 265 -7.49 -17.07 15.92
C GLY A 265 -6.08 -17.47 15.50
N GLN A 266 -6.00 -18.60 14.79
CA GLN A 266 -4.73 -19.07 14.28
C GLN A 266 -4.18 -18.12 13.22
N THR A 267 -2.88 -17.81 13.30
CA THR A 267 -2.19 -16.95 12.34
C THR A 267 -1.28 -17.74 11.41
N GLY A 268 -1.25 -17.31 10.15
CA GLY A 268 -0.33 -17.77 9.11
C GLY A 268 0.80 -16.78 8.85
N PRO A 269 1.45 -16.85 7.68
CA PRO A 269 2.52 -15.95 7.27
C PRO A 269 2.09 -14.48 7.41
N SER A 270 3.04 -13.61 7.78
CA SER A 270 2.82 -12.17 8.01
C SER A 270 1.73 -11.88 9.04
N ARG A 271 1.56 -12.72 10.07
CA ARG A 271 0.55 -12.60 11.16
C ARG A 271 -0.89 -12.55 10.67
N ARG A 272 -1.18 -13.01 9.45
CA ARG A 272 -2.51 -12.98 8.87
C ARG A 272 -3.39 -14.06 9.52
N LEU A 273 -4.65 -13.72 9.83
CA LEU A 273 -5.60 -14.67 10.38
C LEU A 273 -5.99 -15.72 9.34
N ILE A 274 -5.86 -17.00 9.69
CA ILE A 274 -6.31 -18.11 8.83
C ILE A 274 -7.83 -18.11 8.80
N VAL A 275 -8.41 -18.23 7.60
CA VAL A 275 -9.84 -18.21 7.38
C VAL A 275 -10.33 -19.49 6.69
N ASP A 276 -11.62 -19.81 6.84
CA ASP A 276 -12.27 -20.89 6.13
C ASP A 276 -12.52 -20.55 4.64
N GLU A 277 -13.07 -21.49 3.90
CA GLU A 277 -13.39 -21.33 2.47
C GLU A 277 -14.40 -20.21 2.16
N PHE A 278 -15.15 -19.75 3.15
CA PHE A 278 -16.10 -18.64 3.04
C PHE A 278 -15.53 -17.31 3.46
N LEU A 279 -14.28 -17.25 3.94
CA LEU A 279 -13.57 -16.11 4.54
C LEU A 279 -14.00 -15.79 5.99
N ARG A 280 -14.48 -16.79 6.74
CA ARG A 280 -14.84 -16.65 8.14
C ARG A 280 -13.70 -17.10 9.05
N LEU A 281 -13.69 -16.56 10.25
CA LEU A 281 -12.77 -16.98 11.30
C LEU A 281 -13.21 -18.35 11.85
N PRO A 282 -12.38 -19.40 11.82
CA PRO A 282 -12.69 -20.68 12.44
C PRO A 282 -13.03 -20.51 13.93
N GLY A 283 -14.17 -21.08 14.37
CA GLY A 283 -14.66 -20.94 15.72
C GLY A 283 -15.52 -19.70 16.00
N ALA A 284 -15.62 -18.76 15.06
CA ALA A 284 -16.47 -17.59 15.14
C ALA A 284 -17.18 -17.33 13.79
N PRO A 285 -18.26 -18.07 13.47
CA PRO A 285 -18.89 -18.09 12.14
C PRO A 285 -19.56 -16.77 11.74
N ASP A 286 -19.74 -15.86 12.63
CA ASP A 286 -20.23 -14.51 12.45
C ASP A 286 -19.11 -13.46 12.27
N VAL A 287 -17.84 -13.88 12.31
CA VAL A 287 -16.66 -13.03 12.09
C VAL A 287 -15.99 -13.36 10.77
N TRP A 288 -15.95 -12.37 9.89
CA TRP A 288 -15.35 -12.44 8.55
C TRP A 288 -14.02 -11.71 8.57
N VAL A 289 -12.99 -12.28 7.96
CA VAL A 289 -11.68 -11.62 7.83
C VAL A 289 -11.33 -11.52 6.34
N ILE A 290 -11.05 -10.32 5.86
CA ILE A 290 -10.89 -10.04 4.43
C ILE A 290 -9.70 -9.10 4.15
N GLY A 291 -9.21 -9.15 2.91
CA GLY A 291 -8.07 -8.36 2.47
C GLY A 291 -6.76 -8.83 3.11
N ASP A 292 -5.82 -7.90 3.31
CA ASP A 292 -4.48 -8.22 3.79
C ASP A 292 -4.44 -8.85 5.18
N THR A 293 -5.49 -8.69 5.98
CA THR A 293 -5.61 -9.31 7.30
C THR A 293 -5.88 -10.81 7.22
N ALA A 294 -6.46 -11.31 6.11
CA ALA A 294 -6.83 -12.71 5.94
C ALA A 294 -5.73 -13.54 5.27
N ALA A 295 -5.42 -14.71 5.82
CA ALA A 295 -4.64 -15.76 5.16
C ALA A 295 -5.59 -16.77 4.54
N PHE A 296 -5.93 -16.57 3.28
CA PHE A 296 -6.72 -17.51 2.48
C PHE A 296 -5.80 -18.21 1.47
N SER A 297 -5.83 -19.53 1.44
CA SER A 297 -5.09 -20.35 0.49
C SER A 297 -6.04 -21.19 -0.32
N THR A 298 -5.80 -21.31 -1.62
CA THR A 298 -6.41 -22.33 -2.46
C THR A 298 -5.58 -23.60 -2.38
N ASP A 299 -6.22 -24.74 -2.15
CA ASP A 299 -5.60 -26.08 -2.21
C ASP A 299 -4.39 -26.30 -1.25
N GLY A 300 -4.39 -25.63 -0.10
CA GLY A 300 -3.32 -25.78 0.91
C GLY A 300 -1.97 -25.14 0.53
N GLY A 301 -1.92 -24.39 -0.55
CA GLY A 301 -0.73 -23.66 -0.99
C GLY A 301 -0.43 -22.39 -0.19
N SER A 302 0.42 -21.52 -0.71
CA SER A 302 0.69 -20.21 -0.13
C SER A 302 -0.54 -19.33 -0.10
N PRO A 303 -0.74 -18.51 0.93
CA PRO A 303 -1.84 -17.56 0.98
C PRO A 303 -1.80 -16.56 -0.19
N LEU A 304 -2.98 -16.16 -0.68
CA LEU A 304 -3.10 -15.12 -1.71
C LEU A 304 -2.33 -13.85 -1.33
N PRO A 305 -1.75 -13.15 -2.30
CA PRO A 305 -0.94 -11.96 -2.02
C PRO A 305 -1.77 -10.81 -1.43
N MET A 306 -1.09 -9.94 -0.66
CA MET A 306 -1.68 -8.73 -0.05
C MET A 306 -1.75 -7.59 -1.07
N VAL A 307 -2.67 -7.70 -2.03
CA VAL A 307 -2.86 -6.73 -3.12
C VAL A 307 -4.33 -6.30 -3.24
N ALA A 308 -4.55 -5.11 -3.78
CA ALA A 308 -5.87 -4.51 -3.90
C ALA A 308 -6.90 -5.41 -4.65
N PRO A 309 -6.57 -6.10 -5.77
CA PRO A 309 -7.52 -7.00 -6.44
C PRO A 309 -8.03 -8.15 -5.57
N VAL A 310 -7.17 -8.74 -4.74
CA VAL A 310 -7.56 -9.78 -3.77
C VAL A 310 -8.49 -9.18 -2.72
N ALA A 311 -8.09 -8.06 -2.11
CA ALA A 311 -8.87 -7.38 -1.07
C ALA A 311 -10.28 -7.00 -1.56
N MET A 312 -10.40 -6.43 -2.75
CA MET A 312 -11.69 -6.04 -3.34
C MET A 312 -12.58 -7.26 -3.63
N GLN A 313 -12.02 -8.36 -4.13
CA GLN A 313 -12.78 -9.57 -4.41
C GLN A 313 -13.25 -10.25 -3.12
N MET A 314 -12.41 -10.34 -2.09
CA MET A 314 -12.79 -10.81 -0.76
C MET A 314 -13.91 -9.97 -0.16
N GLY A 315 -13.82 -8.64 -0.25
CA GLY A 315 -14.85 -7.73 0.23
C GLY A 315 -16.22 -7.95 -0.40
N ARG A 316 -16.24 -8.06 -1.74
CA ARG A 316 -17.48 -8.36 -2.50
C ARG A 316 -18.03 -9.73 -2.19
N HIS A 317 -17.17 -10.71 -2.00
CA HIS A 317 -17.57 -12.08 -1.69
C HIS A 317 -18.18 -12.18 -0.29
N ALA A 318 -17.52 -11.69 0.73
CA ALA A 318 -18.05 -11.63 2.09
C ALA A 318 -19.41 -10.93 2.14
N ALA A 319 -19.56 -9.79 1.44
CA ALA A 319 -20.84 -9.09 1.36
C ALA A 319 -21.96 -9.91 0.71
N ARG A 320 -21.67 -10.68 -0.35
CA ARG A 320 -22.65 -11.59 -0.97
C ARG A 320 -23.08 -12.69 -0.01
N ASN A 321 -22.13 -13.32 0.68
CA ASN A 321 -22.39 -14.39 1.63
C ASN A 321 -23.16 -13.90 2.86
N ILE A 322 -22.81 -12.75 3.42
CA ILE A 322 -23.55 -12.12 4.52
C ILE A 322 -25.00 -11.80 4.07
N THR A 323 -25.17 -11.31 2.83
CA THR A 323 -26.52 -11.07 2.28
C THR A 323 -27.29 -12.37 2.07
N ALA A 324 -26.64 -13.44 1.62
CA ALA A 324 -27.23 -14.77 1.48
C ALA A 324 -27.74 -15.27 2.83
N LEU A 325 -26.91 -15.22 3.88
CA LEU A 325 -27.32 -15.58 5.25
C LEU A 325 -28.52 -14.77 5.73
N ALA A 326 -28.49 -13.45 5.57
CA ALA A 326 -29.60 -12.56 5.99
C ALA A 326 -30.91 -12.81 5.22
N THR A 327 -30.84 -13.51 4.09
CA THR A 327 -32.00 -13.85 3.24
C THR A 327 -32.34 -15.34 3.28
N GLY A 328 -31.66 -16.17 4.09
CA GLY A 328 -31.88 -17.62 4.20
C GLY A 328 -31.38 -18.42 2.98
N LYS A 329 -30.39 -17.89 2.26
CA LYS A 329 -29.75 -18.55 1.13
C LYS A 329 -28.43 -19.19 1.56
N LEU A 330 -27.95 -20.16 0.74
CA LEU A 330 -26.67 -20.82 0.94
C LEU A 330 -25.51 -19.85 0.62
N MET A 331 -24.41 -20.01 1.33
CA MET A 331 -23.13 -19.35 1.03
C MET A 331 -22.38 -20.10 -0.08
N GLU A 332 -21.51 -19.38 -0.76
CA GLU A 332 -20.60 -19.92 -1.77
C GLU A 332 -19.14 -19.83 -1.29
N PRO A 333 -18.29 -20.81 -1.56
CA PRO A 333 -16.85 -20.72 -1.29
C PRO A 333 -16.20 -19.59 -2.08
N PHE A 334 -15.17 -18.97 -1.49
CA PHE A 334 -14.41 -17.92 -2.17
C PHE A 334 -13.53 -18.52 -3.26
N ARG A 335 -13.56 -17.88 -4.42
CA ARG A 335 -12.65 -18.18 -5.54
C ARG A 335 -12.04 -16.88 -6.03
N TYR A 336 -10.71 -16.83 -6.02
CA TYR A 336 -9.99 -15.68 -6.55
C TYR A 336 -9.86 -15.76 -8.06
N LEU A 337 -10.24 -14.69 -8.74
CA LEU A 337 -9.96 -14.49 -10.16
C LEU A 337 -8.70 -13.63 -10.27
N ASP A 338 -7.60 -14.23 -10.68
CA ASP A 338 -6.38 -13.51 -10.96
C ASP A 338 -6.60 -12.56 -12.14
N LYS A 339 -6.14 -11.33 -12.00
CA LYS A 339 -6.22 -10.27 -13.04
C LYS A 339 -4.86 -9.87 -13.58
N GLY A 340 -3.81 -10.60 -13.16
CA GLY A 340 -2.44 -10.24 -13.43
C GLY A 340 -1.90 -9.18 -12.48
N GLN A 341 -0.72 -8.70 -12.79
CA GLN A 341 0.03 -7.77 -11.95
C GLN A 341 0.75 -6.76 -12.82
N MET A 342 1.03 -5.59 -12.24
CA MET A 342 1.78 -4.55 -12.92
C MET A 342 2.49 -3.65 -11.91
N ALA A 343 3.64 -3.12 -12.31
CA ALA A 343 4.41 -2.16 -11.54
C ALA A 343 5.00 -1.10 -12.48
N THR A 344 4.96 0.16 -12.07
CA THR A 344 5.68 1.21 -12.78
C THR A 344 7.09 1.34 -12.21
N ILE A 345 8.02 1.74 -13.06
CA ILE A 345 9.43 1.93 -12.71
C ILE A 345 9.80 3.40 -12.82
N GLY A 346 9.15 4.08 -13.74
CA GLY A 346 9.33 5.50 -13.99
C GLY A 346 8.47 5.95 -15.16
N ARG A 347 8.70 7.15 -15.64
CA ARG A 347 7.98 7.70 -16.78
C ARG A 347 8.21 6.84 -18.05
N ARG A 348 7.10 6.33 -18.64
CA ARG A 348 7.09 5.42 -19.81
C ARG A 348 7.79 4.09 -19.55
N ARG A 349 8.05 3.74 -18.30
CA ARG A 349 8.75 2.55 -17.85
C ARG A 349 7.86 1.79 -16.88
N ALA A 350 7.42 0.61 -17.27
CA ALA A 350 6.59 -0.26 -16.46
C ALA A 350 6.69 -1.70 -16.93
N VAL A 351 6.22 -2.61 -16.09
CA VAL A 351 6.02 -4.02 -16.42
C VAL A 351 4.58 -4.40 -16.09
N ALA A 352 3.96 -5.22 -16.93
CA ALA A 352 2.63 -5.75 -16.71
C ALA A 352 2.55 -7.18 -17.22
N GLU A 353 1.90 -8.05 -16.44
CA GLU A 353 1.71 -9.46 -16.78
C GLU A 353 0.26 -9.86 -16.56
N THR A 354 -0.30 -10.60 -17.52
CA THR A 354 -1.61 -11.21 -17.38
C THR A 354 -1.49 -12.68 -16.98
N PRO A 355 -2.51 -13.28 -16.36
CA PRO A 355 -2.50 -14.70 -16.02
C PRO A 355 -2.36 -15.64 -17.23
N GLN A 356 -2.72 -15.14 -18.43
CA GLN A 356 -2.60 -15.88 -19.69
C GLN A 356 -1.19 -15.84 -20.28
N GLY A 357 -0.23 -15.19 -19.58
CA GLY A 357 1.17 -15.12 -19.99
C GLY A 357 1.53 -13.96 -20.93
N LEU A 358 0.59 -13.03 -21.23
CA LEU A 358 0.94 -11.81 -21.94
C LEU A 358 1.77 -10.92 -21.03
N ARG A 359 2.95 -10.50 -21.53
CA ARG A 359 3.87 -9.59 -20.86
C ARG A 359 3.98 -8.31 -21.67
N LEU A 360 3.88 -7.19 -21.00
CA LEU A 360 4.07 -5.87 -21.58
C LEU A 360 5.17 -5.15 -20.79
N HIS A 361 6.06 -4.46 -21.51
CA HIS A 361 7.15 -3.68 -20.93
C HIS A 361 7.16 -2.26 -21.49
N GLY A 362 7.81 -1.33 -20.78
CA GLY A 362 8.01 0.05 -21.23
C GLY A 362 6.71 0.85 -21.37
N THR A 363 6.61 1.63 -22.46
CA THR A 363 5.47 2.57 -22.68
C THR A 363 4.10 1.88 -22.77
N PRO A 364 3.91 0.74 -23.46
CA PRO A 364 2.62 0.04 -23.47
C PRO A 364 2.15 -0.40 -22.07
N ALA A 365 3.05 -0.99 -21.27
CA ALA A 365 2.75 -1.36 -19.90
C ALA A 365 2.42 -0.14 -19.04
N TRP A 366 3.15 0.95 -19.22
CA TRP A 366 2.94 2.20 -18.52
C TRP A 366 1.56 2.83 -18.83
N LEU A 367 1.13 2.86 -20.10
CA LEU A 367 -0.20 3.33 -20.50
C LEU A 367 -1.31 2.45 -19.90
N ALA A 368 -1.13 1.12 -19.91
CA ALA A 368 -2.06 0.19 -19.27
C ALA A 368 -2.15 0.44 -17.76
N TRP A 369 -1.01 0.69 -17.11
CA TRP A 369 -0.92 1.03 -15.69
C TRP A 369 -1.69 2.33 -15.38
N LEU A 370 -1.47 3.41 -16.16
CA LEU A 370 -2.19 4.69 -16.01
C LEU A 370 -3.70 4.49 -16.12
N GLY A 371 -4.16 3.82 -17.19
CA GLY A 371 -5.57 3.57 -17.44
C GLY A 371 -6.24 2.78 -16.32
N LEU A 372 -5.58 1.72 -15.85
CA LEU A 372 -6.08 0.89 -14.75
C LEU A 372 -6.21 1.69 -13.45
N HIS A 373 -5.19 2.46 -13.10
CA HIS A 373 -5.17 3.20 -11.83
C HIS A 373 -6.22 4.32 -11.81
N ILE A 374 -6.42 5.03 -12.93
CA ILE A 374 -7.52 5.99 -13.07
C ILE A 374 -8.89 5.30 -12.96
N ALA A 375 -9.07 4.13 -13.56
CA ALA A 375 -10.34 3.41 -13.49
C ALA A 375 -10.69 2.99 -12.05
N TYR A 376 -9.70 2.58 -11.25
CA TYR A 376 -9.89 2.18 -9.85
C TYR A 376 -9.88 3.34 -8.85
N LEU A 377 -9.35 4.50 -9.21
CA LEU A 377 -9.33 5.68 -8.34
C LEU A 377 -10.76 6.13 -8.02
N ALA A 378 -11.05 6.35 -6.75
CA ALA A 378 -12.37 6.79 -6.31
C ALA A 378 -12.58 8.29 -6.56
N GLY A 379 -13.81 8.66 -6.98
CA GLY A 379 -14.21 10.05 -7.18
C GLY A 379 -13.88 10.61 -8.58
N GLY A 380 -14.88 11.20 -9.24
CA GLY A 380 -14.70 11.81 -10.56
C GLY A 380 -13.74 13.01 -10.52
N ARG A 381 -13.82 13.84 -9.48
CA ARG A 381 -12.90 14.96 -9.25
C ARG A 381 -11.45 14.49 -9.16
N ASN A 382 -11.18 13.47 -8.32
CA ASN A 382 -9.83 12.94 -8.11
C ASN A 382 -9.25 12.37 -9.42
N ARG A 383 -10.07 11.70 -10.23
CA ARG A 383 -9.63 11.20 -11.56
C ARG A 383 -9.22 12.34 -12.50
N VAL A 384 -10.01 13.41 -12.55
CA VAL A 384 -9.69 14.57 -13.41
C VAL A 384 -8.45 15.28 -12.90
N SER A 385 -8.31 15.47 -11.59
CA SER A 385 -7.14 16.10 -10.97
C SER A 385 -5.88 15.31 -11.27
N VAL A 386 -5.85 13.99 -11.01
CA VAL A 386 -4.71 13.12 -11.29
C VAL A 386 -4.34 13.14 -12.78
N LEU A 387 -5.33 13.11 -13.68
CA LEU A 387 -5.06 13.20 -15.13
C LEU A 387 -4.44 14.55 -15.51
N ALA A 388 -4.93 15.66 -14.93
CA ALA A 388 -4.38 16.98 -15.17
C ALA A 388 -2.95 17.11 -14.63
N ASP A 389 -2.69 16.62 -13.41
CA ASP A 389 -1.36 16.62 -12.81
C ASP A 389 -0.38 15.72 -13.59
N TRP A 390 -0.82 14.54 -14.03
CA TRP A 390 -0.01 13.69 -14.91
C TRP A 390 0.28 14.38 -16.26
N ALA A 391 -0.73 14.97 -16.89
CA ALA A 391 -0.53 15.69 -18.15
C ALA A 391 0.44 16.85 -17.98
N TRP A 392 0.30 17.64 -16.91
CA TRP A 392 1.21 18.72 -16.58
C TRP A 392 2.63 18.22 -16.32
N ASN A 393 2.78 17.23 -15.44
CA ASN A 393 4.08 16.68 -15.09
C ASN A 393 4.78 16.03 -16.30
N TYR A 394 4.03 15.44 -17.24
CA TYR A 394 4.60 14.82 -18.43
C TYR A 394 4.91 15.80 -19.56
N LEU A 395 4.16 16.88 -19.68
CA LEU A 395 4.38 17.92 -20.69
C LEU A 395 5.38 18.98 -20.21
N ALA A 396 5.30 19.38 -18.94
CA ALA A 396 6.10 20.47 -18.37
C ALA A 396 7.34 20.00 -17.60
N TRP A 397 7.67 18.70 -17.65
CA TRP A 397 8.79 18.11 -16.88
C TRP A 397 10.14 18.80 -17.10
N SER A 398 10.35 19.39 -18.29
CA SER A 398 11.58 20.08 -18.67
C SER A 398 11.53 21.61 -18.46
N ILE A 399 10.38 22.20 -18.14
CA ILE A 399 10.14 23.64 -18.33
C ILE A 399 9.72 24.37 -17.03
N GLY A 400 9.17 23.69 -16.03
CA GLY A 400 8.61 24.35 -14.85
C GLY A 400 9.22 23.93 -13.51
N PRO A 401 9.22 24.85 -12.52
CA PRO A 401 9.56 24.48 -11.15
C PRO A 401 8.56 23.50 -10.58
N ARG A 402 9.01 22.57 -9.73
CA ARG A 402 8.11 21.67 -9.00
C ARG A 402 7.41 22.43 -7.88
N ARG A 403 6.17 22.05 -7.59
CA ARG A 403 5.46 22.51 -6.40
C ARG A 403 6.08 21.86 -5.17
N ALA A 404 7.04 22.52 -4.57
CA ALA A 404 7.63 22.13 -3.30
C ALA A 404 7.13 23.08 -2.22
N ILE A 405 5.97 22.80 -1.62
CA ILE A 405 5.62 23.41 -0.35
C ILE A 405 6.26 22.52 0.72
N ILE A 406 7.22 23.08 1.43
CA ILE A 406 7.88 22.49 2.58
C ILE A 406 7.23 23.17 3.79
N GLU A 407 6.54 22.39 4.64
CA GLU A 407 6.11 22.82 5.98
C GLU A 407 6.91 22.10 7.04
#